data_e099897c394af5ce265497a931e395ed
#
_entry.id   e099897c394af5ce265497a931e395ed
#
_cell.length_a   1.000
_cell.length_b   1.000
_cell.length_c   1.000
_cell.angle_alpha   90.00
_cell.angle_beta   90.00
_cell.angle_gamma   90.00
#
_symmetry.space_group_name_H-M   'P 1'
#
loop_
_entity.id
_entity.type
_entity.pdbx_description
1 polymer ?
#
loop_
_entity_poly.entity_id
_entity_poly.type
_entity_poly.pdbx_seq_one_letter_code
_entity_poly.pdbx_strand_id
1 'polypeptide(L)'
;TFPPEADALPEIGYQRALTAESIATYSPTVLLATEIAGPPGVIDDLRRLGFPVVIVPNQSGPGDPPEKIRAVAQALGVPELGSELALKVAEDIAKATVVDPTSRPRVVALYLRGASTQLVLGRNSATHWIIEAAGGESMAEVLDIDSSESISAEGLMVVAPDVILVPSTGLDSVGGPDGLMTIGGLSQTPAGAHQAVAHFDDQWLLGNGPRVGSLIEQLAMVLDEARRTKERS
;
A
#
# COMPACT_ATOMS: atom_id res chain seq x y z
N THR A 1 2.31 -2.43 -14.23
CA THR A 1 1.72 -3.67 -13.64
C THR A 1 2.78 -4.73 -13.39
N PHE A 2 2.55 -5.61 -12.42
CA PHE A 2 3.44 -6.74 -12.17
C PHE A 2 2.61 -8.04 -12.04
N PRO A 3 3.01 -9.14 -12.66
CA PRO A 3 4.16 -9.24 -13.57
C PRO A 3 3.90 -8.47 -14.89
N PRO A 4 4.95 -8.05 -15.63
CA PRO A 4 4.78 -7.22 -16.84
C PRO A 4 3.87 -7.84 -17.91
N GLU A 5 3.81 -9.17 -17.96
CA GLU A 5 2.94 -9.91 -18.89
C GLU A 5 1.44 -9.64 -18.63
N ALA A 6 1.09 -9.21 -17.42
CA ALA A 6 -0.29 -8.88 -17.08
C ALA A 6 -0.80 -7.59 -17.77
N ASP A 7 0.09 -6.72 -18.26
CA ASP A 7 -0.30 -5.50 -18.99
C ASP A 7 -0.99 -5.81 -20.35
N ALA A 8 -0.78 -7.01 -20.87
CA ALA A 8 -1.45 -7.45 -22.09
C ALA A 8 -2.86 -8.02 -21.87
N LEU A 9 -3.27 -8.19 -20.62
CA LEU A 9 -4.59 -8.71 -20.28
C LEU A 9 -5.65 -7.61 -20.31
N PRO A 10 -6.91 -7.94 -20.69
CA PRO A 10 -8.00 -6.96 -20.65
C PRO A 10 -8.27 -6.46 -19.24
N GLU A 11 -8.52 -5.16 -19.13
CA GLU A 11 -8.95 -4.55 -17.89
C GLU A 11 -10.47 -4.59 -17.75
N ILE A 12 -10.96 -4.97 -16.58
CA ILE A 12 -12.39 -5.02 -16.25
C ILE A 12 -12.93 -3.72 -15.63
N GLY A 13 -12.06 -2.71 -15.52
CA GLY A 13 -12.38 -1.39 -14.99
C GLY A 13 -12.01 -1.19 -13.51
N TYR A 14 -12.51 -0.10 -12.94
CA TYR A 14 -12.18 0.29 -11.58
C TYR A 14 -12.90 -0.57 -10.54
N GLN A 15 -12.16 -1.15 -9.61
CA GLN A 15 -12.65 -2.13 -8.64
C GLN A 15 -13.86 -1.69 -7.79
N ARG A 16 -14.12 -0.38 -7.64
CA ARG A 16 -15.28 0.15 -6.91
C ARG A 16 -16.44 0.58 -7.82
N ALA A 17 -16.30 0.41 -9.13
CA ALA A 17 -17.30 0.77 -10.14
C ALA A 17 -17.54 -0.38 -11.14
N LEU A 18 -17.53 -1.62 -10.65
CA LEU A 18 -17.72 -2.82 -11.43
C LEU A 18 -19.21 -2.99 -11.82
N THR A 19 -19.47 -3.66 -12.94
CA THR A 19 -20.81 -4.13 -13.31
C THR A 19 -20.78 -5.63 -13.58
N ALA A 20 -21.84 -6.33 -13.16
CA ALA A 20 -21.93 -7.77 -13.37
C ALA A 20 -21.97 -8.13 -14.86
N GLU A 21 -22.63 -7.30 -15.68
CA GLU A 21 -22.73 -7.48 -17.13
C GLU A 21 -21.35 -7.38 -17.79
N SER A 22 -20.56 -6.36 -17.44
CA SER A 22 -19.21 -6.19 -18.00
C SER A 22 -18.33 -7.39 -17.69
N ILE A 23 -18.34 -7.87 -16.45
CA ILE A 23 -17.55 -9.03 -16.02
C ILE A 23 -18.04 -10.31 -16.71
N ALA A 24 -19.36 -10.50 -16.86
CA ALA A 24 -19.94 -11.68 -17.49
C ALA A 24 -19.50 -11.84 -18.96
N THR A 25 -19.17 -10.76 -19.67
CA THR A 25 -18.70 -10.84 -21.06
C THR A 25 -17.40 -11.64 -21.21
N TYR A 26 -16.59 -11.70 -20.15
CA TYR A 26 -15.35 -12.47 -20.12
C TYR A 26 -15.56 -13.97 -19.81
N SER A 27 -16.79 -14.37 -19.43
CA SER A 27 -17.12 -15.75 -19.04
C SER A 27 -16.12 -16.36 -18.05
N PRO A 28 -15.82 -15.70 -16.92
CA PRO A 28 -14.79 -16.15 -15.99
C PRO A 28 -15.18 -17.48 -15.34
N THR A 29 -14.18 -18.35 -15.14
CA THR A 29 -14.38 -19.62 -14.41
C THR A 29 -14.28 -19.42 -12.89
N VAL A 30 -13.61 -18.38 -12.44
CA VAL A 30 -13.54 -17.93 -11.05
C VAL A 30 -13.28 -16.42 -11.02
N LEU A 31 -13.85 -15.75 -10.02
CA LEU A 31 -13.63 -14.36 -9.72
C LEU A 31 -12.92 -14.24 -8.37
N LEU A 32 -11.80 -13.53 -8.34
CA LEU A 32 -11.10 -13.18 -7.12
C LEU A 32 -11.38 -11.69 -6.83
N ALA A 33 -11.93 -11.39 -5.68
CA ALA A 33 -12.27 -10.04 -5.26
C ALA A 33 -11.83 -9.80 -3.81
N THR A 34 -11.63 -8.55 -3.44
CA THR A 34 -11.47 -8.14 -2.04
C THR A 34 -12.79 -7.57 -1.52
N GLU A 35 -12.88 -7.34 -0.20
CA GLU A 35 -14.09 -6.77 0.42
C GLU A 35 -14.44 -5.38 -0.10
N ILE A 36 -13.48 -4.66 -0.70
CA ILE A 36 -13.70 -3.33 -1.27
C ILE A 36 -14.22 -3.34 -2.71
N ALA A 37 -14.37 -4.54 -3.31
CA ALA A 37 -14.94 -4.65 -4.64
C ALA A 37 -16.42 -4.19 -4.63
N GLY A 38 -16.77 -3.31 -5.55
CA GLY A 38 -18.10 -2.68 -5.52
C GLY A 38 -18.55 -2.16 -6.88
N PRO A 39 -19.76 -1.59 -6.96
CA PRO A 39 -20.62 -1.14 -5.86
C PRO A 39 -21.21 -2.30 -5.02
N PRO A 40 -21.75 -2.00 -3.83
CA PRO A 40 -22.44 -3.01 -3.03
C PRO A 40 -23.49 -3.74 -3.86
N GLY A 41 -23.55 -5.07 -3.74
CA GLY A 41 -24.48 -5.90 -4.51
C GLY A 41 -23.89 -6.51 -5.79
N VAL A 42 -22.84 -5.94 -6.40
CA VAL A 42 -22.26 -6.50 -7.63
C VAL A 42 -21.75 -7.95 -7.43
N ILE A 43 -21.21 -8.24 -6.27
CA ILE A 43 -20.74 -9.59 -5.90
C ILE A 43 -21.91 -10.58 -5.82
N ASP A 44 -23.03 -10.15 -5.24
CA ASP A 44 -24.23 -10.98 -5.13
C ASP A 44 -24.91 -11.17 -6.51
N ASP A 45 -24.87 -10.16 -7.37
CA ASP A 45 -25.34 -10.26 -8.75
C ASP A 45 -24.52 -11.29 -9.53
N LEU A 46 -23.21 -11.24 -9.42
CA LEU A 46 -22.30 -12.20 -10.05
C LEU A 46 -22.55 -13.64 -9.55
N ARG A 47 -22.74 -13.82 -8.25
CA ARG A 47 -23.09 -15.12 -7.67
C ARG A 47 -24.45 -15.62 -8.17
N ARG A 48 -25.45 -14.73 -8.29
CA ARG A 48 -26.78 -15.09 -8.86
C ARG A 48 -26.70 -15.49 -10.34
N LEU A 49 -25.76 -14.92 -11.08
CA LEU A 49 -25.45 -15.31 -12.46
C LEU A 49 -24.67 -16.64 -12.55
N GLY A 50 -24.32 -17.24 -11.43
CA GLY A 50 -23.65 -18.54 -11.37
C GLY A 50 -22.13 -18.48 -11.40
N PHE A 51 -21.51 -17.30 -11.30
CA PHE A 51 -20.05 -17.18 -11.24
C PHE A 51 -19.53 -17.52 -9.84
N PRO A 52 -18.52 -18.38 -9.70
CA PRO A 52 -17.83 -18.60 -8.44
C PRO A 52 -17.06 -17.32 -8.05
N VAL A 53 -17.38 -16.74 -6.89
CA VAL A 53 -16.69 -15.55 -6.37
C VAL A 53 -16.04 -15.89 -5.04
N VAL A 54 -14.72 -15.75 -5.00
CA VAL A 54 -13.88 -15.90 -3.80
C VAL A 54 -13.47 -14.53 -3.31
N ILE A 55 -13.80 -14.22 -2.07
CA ILE A 55 -13.30 -13.01 -1.41
C ILE A 55 -11.95 -13.32 -0.81
N VAL A 56 -10.93 -12.63 -1.31
CA VAL A 56 -9.56 -12.73 -0.84
C VAL A 56 -9.37 -11.78 0.34
N PRO A 57 -8.82 -12.23 1.47
CA PRO A 57 -8.54 -11.37 2.62
C PRO A 57 -7.73 -10.14 2.23
N ASN A 58 -8.00 -9.01 2.87
CA ASN A 58 -7.28 -7.75 2.65
C ASN A 58 -7.15 -6.99 3.98
N GLN A 59 -6.48 -7.63 4.93
CA GLN A 59 -6.24 -7.07 6.25
C GLN A 59 -4.96 -6.23 6.26
N SER A 60 -4.72 -5.50 7.34
CA SER A 60 -3.48 -4.79 7.59
C SER A 60 -2.62 -5.60 8.56
N GLY A 61 -1.40 -5.94 8.13
CA GLY A 61 -0.45 -6.63 8.99
C GLY A 61 0.45 -7.64 8.27
N PRO A 62 1.51 -8.13 8.91
CA PRO A 62 2.49 -9.03 8.30
C PRO A 62 1.94 -10.42 7.96
N GLY A 63 0.82 -10.82 8.57
CA GLY A 63 0.14 -12.09 8.28
C GLY A 63 -0.71 -12.05 7.00
N ASP A 64 -1.13 -10.88 6.55
CA ASP A 64 -2.06 -10.74 5.42
C ASP A 64 -1.46 -11.25 4.08
N PRO A 65 -0.23 -10.91 3.66
CA PRO A 65 0.32 -11.40 2.40
C PRO A 65 0.37 -12.94 2.30
N PRO A 66 0.84 -13.69 3.31
CA PRO A 66 0.76 -15.15 3.31
C PRO A 66 -0.67 -15.70 3.24
N GLU A 67 -1.63 -15.07 3.92
CA GLU A 67 -3.04 -15.48 3.89
C GLU A 67 -3.68 -15.24 2.53
N LYS A 68 -3.44 -14.09 1.90
CA LYS A 68 -3.86 -13.81 0.52
C LYS A 68 -3.36 -14.87 -0.44
N ILE A 69 -2.08 -15.22 -0.37
CA ILE A 69 -1.47 -16.22 -1.23
C ILE A 69 -2.18 -17.57 -1.07
N ARG A 70 -2.43 -18.03 0.17
CA ARG A 70 -3.14 -19.26 0.41
C ARG A 70 -4.57 -19.24 -0.13
N ALA A 71 -5.29 -18.14 0.08
CA ALA A 71 -6.67 -17.99 -0.39
C ALA A 71 -6.75 -18.03 -1.94
N VAL A 72 -5.84 -17.32 -2.62
CA VAL A 72 -5.76 -17.34 -4.09
C VAL A 72 -5.39 -18.73 -4.59
N ALA A 73 -4.38 -19.38 -4.02
CA ALA A 73 -3.95 -20.71 -4.43
C ALA A 73 -5.04 -21.78 -4.21
N GLN A 74 -5.78 -21.69 -3.10
CA GLN A 74 -6.94 -22.54 -2.85
C GLN A 74 -8.01 -22.38 -3.93
N ALA A 75 -8.32 -21.12 -4.28
CA ALA A 75 -9.31 -20.82 -5.33
C ALA A 75 -8.88 -21.32 -6.72
N LEU A 76 -7.59 -21.36 -6.99
CA LEU A 76 -7.00 -21.84 -8.24
C LEU A 76 -6.70 -23.36 -8.26
N GLY A 77 -6.97 -24.08 -7.16
CA GLY A 77 -6.75 -25.53 -7.06
C GLY A 77 -5.27 -25.93 -6.93
N VAL A 78 -4.40 -25.05 -6.47
CA VAL A 78 -2.96 -25.28 -6.27
C VAL A 78 -2.50 -24.97 -4.83
N PRO A 79 -3.16 -25.53 -3.80
CA PRO A 79 -2.94 -25.16 -2.41
C PRO A 79 -1.53 -25.45 -1.88
N GLU A 80 -0.85 -26.48 -2.40
CA GLU A 80 0.51 -26.84 -2.00
C GLU A 80 1.50 -25.76 -2.42
N LEU A 81 1.43 -25.30 -3.69
CA LEU A 81 2.25 -24.20 -4.20
C LEU A 81 1.98 -22.90 -3.44
N GLY A 82 0.71 -22.66 -3.11
CA GLY A 82 0.32 -21.53 -2.27
C GLY A 82 0.93 -21.57 -0.88
N SER A 83 0.95 -22.75 -0.26
CA SER A 83 1.53 -22.92 1.07
C SER A 83 3.04 -22.70 1.06
N GLU A 84 3.74 -23.23 0.06
CA GLU A 84 5.19 -23.03 -0.12
C GLU A 84 5.52 -21.54 -0.32
N LEU A 85 4.82 -20.85 -1.23
CA LEU A 85 5.02 -19.43 -1.47
C LEU A 85 4.69 -18.58 -0.24
N ALA A 86 3.61 -18.91 0.48
CA ALA A 86 3.20 -18.21 1.69
C ALA A 86 4.25 -18.31 2.81
N LEU A 87 4.88 -19.48 2.97
CA LEU A 87 5.98 -19.67 3.93
C LEU A 87 7.18 -18.83 3.53
N LYS A 88 7.57 -18.87 2.26
CA LYS A 88 8.68 -18.05 1.74
C LYS A 88 8.44 -16.55 1.99
N VAL A 89 7.25 -16.05 1.70
CA VAL A 89 6.92 -14.64 1.90
C VAL A 89 6.93 -14.27 3.39
N ALA A 90 6.43 -15.14 4.27
CA ALA A 90 6.51 -14.92 5.71
C ALA A 90 7.97 -14.86 6.22
N GLU A 91 8.85 -15.72 5.70
CA GLU A 91 10.28 -15.67 6.01
C GLU A 91 10.95 -14.39 5.47
N ASP A 92 10.63 -13.97 4.24
CA ASP A 92 11.17 -12.75 3.63
C ASP A 92 10.74 -11.51 4.45
N ILE A 93 9.49 -11.43 4.90
CA ILE A 93 9.00 -10.40 5.82
C ILE A 93 9.79 -10.42 7.12
N ALA A 94 9.92 -11.58 7.76
CA ALA A 94 10.62 -11.70 9.03
C ALA A 94 12.09 -11.29 8.94
N LYS A 95 12.77 -11.62 7.85
CA LYS A 95 14.17 -11.22 7.58
C LYS A 95 14.32 -9.73 7.35
N ALA A 96 13.35 -9.12 6.65
CA ALA A 96 13.37 -7.70 6.30
C ALA A 96 12.98 -6.80 7.49
N THR A 97 12.26 -7.33 8.48
CA THR A 97 11.79 -6.56 9.63
C THR A 97 12.96 -6.12 10.52
N VAL A 98 13.06 -4.81 10.73
CA VAL A 98 14.08 -4.21 11.60
C VAL A 98 13.69 -4.40 13.05
N VAL A 99 14.57 -5.06 13.82
CA VAL A 99 14.37 -5.31 15.25
C VAL A 99 15.14 -4.24 16.04
N ASP A 100 14.46 -3.63 17.03
CA ASP A 100 15.05 -2.66 17.97
C ASP A 100 15.83 -1.51 17.30
N PRO A 101 15.21 -0.72 16.41
CA PRO A 101 15.90 0.41 15.80
C PRO A 101 16.31 1.44 16.87
N THR A 102 17.56 1.92 16.82
CA THR A 102 18.11 2.89 17.80
C THR A 102 17.38 4.24 17.79
N SER A 103 16.82 4.60 16.64
CA SER A 103 15.87 5.71 16.50
C SER A 103 14.91 5.37 15.37
N ARG A 104 13.69 5.88 15.46
CA ARG A 104 12.62 5.62 14.48
C ARG A 104 12.29 6.93 13.75
N PRO A 105 12.71 7.06 12.47
CA PRO A 105 12.28 8.20 11.65
C PRO A 105 10.76 8.24 11.54
N ARG A 106 10.19 9.44 11.68
CA ARG A 106 8.75 9.67 11.55
C ARG A 106 8.37 9.68 10.08
N VAL A 107 7.43 8.83 9.69
CA VAL A 107 7.02 8.65 8.30
C VAL A 107 5.55 8.98 8.13
N VAL A 108 5.23 9.93 7.24
CA VAL A 108 3.86 10.14 6.76
C VAL A 108 3.67 9.46 5.42
N ALA A 109 2.70 8.56 5.32
CA ALA A 109 2.32 7.93 4.06
C ALA A 109 1.16 8.70 3.42
N LEU A 110 1.36 9.17 2.19
CA LEU A 110 0.36 9.96 1.46
C LEU A 110 -0.19 9.20 0.26
N TYR A 111 -1.48 9.39 0.00
CA TYR A 111 -2.14 8.98 -1.24
C TYR A 111 -2.59 10.22 -1.99
N LEU A 112 -2.06 10.39 -3.20
CA LEU A 112 -2.23 11.60 -4.00
C LEU A 112 -2.84 11.26 -5.37
N ARG A 113 -3.77 12.10 -5.83
CA ARG A 113 -4.30 12.12 -7.20
C ARG A 113 -4.56 13.57 -7.57
N GLY A 114 -3.51 14.25 -8.05
CA GLY A 114 -3.55 15.69 -8.33
C GLY A 114 -3.87 16.53 -7.09
N ALA A 115 -4.39 17.72 -7.33
CA ALA A 115 -4.76 18.65 -6.26
C ALA A 115 -6.06 18.26 -5.53
N SER A 116 -6.90 17.42 -6.15
CA SER A 116 -8.23 17.10 -5.63
C SER A 116 -8.24 16.00 -4.56
N THR A 117 -7.22 15.15 -4.54
CA THR A 117 -7.13 14.03 -3.61
C THR A 117 -5.76 14.03 -2.94
N GLN A 118 -5.74 14.44 -1.69
CA GLN A 118 -4.53 14.49 -0.86
C GLN A 118 -4.90 13.91 0.51
N LEU A 119 -4.55 12.65 0.72
CA LEU A 119 -4.92 11.89 1.90
C LEU A 119 -3.69 11.37 2.62
N VAL A 120 -3.75 11.30 3.94
CA VAL A 120 -2.86 10.46 4.75
C VAL A 120 -3.46 9.07 4.81
N LEU A 121 -2.62 8.06 4.59
CA LEU A 121 -2.98 6.66 4.77
C LEU A 121 -2.93 6.30 6.26
N GLY A 122 -4.04 5.78 6.76
CA GLY A 122 -4.22 5.47 8.18
C GLY A 122 -3.70 4.10 8.61
N ARG A 123 -3.95 3.75 9.89
CA ARG A 123 -3.52 2.50 10.54
C ARG A 123 -4.03 1.22 9.86
N ASN A 124 -5.21 1.29 9.24
CA ASN A 124 -5.80 0.16 8.53
C ASN A 124 -5.23 -0.03 7.10
N SER A 125 -4.19 0.75 6.72
CA SER A 125 -3.48 0.57 5.45
C SER A 125 -2.27 -0.36 5.62
N ALA A 126 -1.90 -1.03 4.52
CA ALA A 126 -0.68 -1.82 4.50
C ALA A 126 0.58 -0.99 4.80
N THR A 127 0.61 0.28 4.38
CA THR A 127 1.74 1.17 4.59
C THR A 127 2.07 1.38 6.06
N HIS A 128 1.07 1.36 6.95
CA HIS A 128 1.30 1.50 8.39
C HIS A 128 2.25 0.41 8.92
N TRP A 129 1.88 -0.86 8.78
CA TRP A 129 2.71 -1.94 9.30
C TRP A 129 4.04 -2.10 8.53
N ILE A 130 4.08 -1.76 7.24
CA ILE A 130 5.30 -1.77 6.43
C ILE A 130 6.31 -0.75 6.95
N ILE A 131 5.86 0.48 7.30
CA ILE A 131 6.69 1.51 7.93
C ILE A 131 7.25 1.00 9.26
N GLU A 132 6.39 0.42 10.10
CA GLU A 132 6.77 -0.13 11.39
C GLU A 132 7.82 -1.26 11.23
N ALA A 133 7.59 -2.18 10.31
CA ALA A 133 8.50 -3.27 9.99
C ALA A 133 9.85 -2.76 9.43
N ALA A 134 9.86 -1.67 8.68
CA ALA A 134 11.07 -1.04 8.17
C ALA A 134 11.85 -0.22 9.23
N GLY A 135 11.37 -0.17 10.48
CA GLY A 135 12.01 0.56 11.58
C GLY A 135 11.65 2.04 11.64
N GLY A 136 10.61 2.47 10.94
CA GLY A 136 10.04 3.82 11.04
C GLY A 136 8.95 3.91 12.10
N GLU A 137 8.51 5.12 12.38
CA GLU A 137 7.33 5.45 13.17
C GLU A 137 6.25 6.00 12.25
N SER A 138 5.13 5.29 12.13
CA SER A 138 4.01 5.72 11.27
C SER A 138 3.25 6.87 11.90
N MET A 139 3.17 7.99 11.21
CA MET A 139 2.45 9.16 11.70
C MET A 139 0.92 8.98 11.72
N ALA A 140 0.40 7.94 11.09
CA ALA A 140 -1.01 7.55 11.21
C ALA A 140 -1.43 7.29 12.67
N GLU A 141 -0.51 6.72 13.48
CA GLU A 141 -0.74 6.47 14.90
C GLU A 141 -0.87 7.77 15.69
N VAL A 142 0.07 8.70 15.46
CA VAL A 142 0.11 10.01 16.16
C VAL A 142 -1.08 10.89 15.77
N LEU A 143 -1.52 10.81 14.52
CA LEU A 143 -2.65 11.55 13.99
C LEU A 143 -4.01 10.93 14.34
N ASP A 144 -4.02 9.74 14.95
CA ASP A 144 -5.23 8.98 15.28
C ASP A 144 -6.12 8.69 14.05
N ILE A 145 -5.50 8.40 12.91
CA ILE A 145 -6.18 8.12 11.64
C ILE A 145 -6.30 6.61 11.44
N ASP A 146 -7.51 6.07 11.43
CA ASP A 146 -7.77 4.66 11.16
C ASP A 146 -7.79 4.34 9.65
N SER A 147 -8.56 5.10 8.91
CA SER A 147 -8.66 4.97 7.46
C SER A 147 -7.83 6.05 6.76
N SER A 148 -8.17 6.43 5.54
CA SER A 148 -7.49 7.53 4.86
C SER A 148 -8.28 8.82 5.07
N GLU A 149 -7.60 9.88 5.51
CA GLU A 149 -8.19 11.19 5.78
C GLU A 149 -7.42 12.31 5.10
N SER A 150 -8.13 13.40 4.78
CA SER A 150 -7.48 14.60 4.28
C SER A 150 -6.58 15.21 5.35
N ILE A 151 -5.34 15.51 4.99
CA ILE A 151 -4.42 16.11 5.93
C ILE A 151 -4.52 17.64 5.90
N SER A 152 -4.42 18.25 7.08
CA SER A 152 -4.23 19.69 7.22
C SER A 152 -2.73 20.04 7.28
N ALA A 153 -2.40 21.26 6.84
CA ALA A 153 -1.04 21.79 6.99
C ALA A 153 -0.59 21.82 8.45
N GLU A 154 -1.49 22.13 9.39
CA GLU A 154 -1.22 22.12 10.83
C GLU A 154 -0.90 20.70 11.32
N GLY A 155 -1.66 19.68 10.90
CA GLY A 155 -1.40 18.30 11.25
C GLY A 155 -0.02 17.83 10.79
N LEU A 156 0.38 18.17 9.56
CA LEU A 156 1.73 17.88 9.04
C LEU A 156 2.83 18.56 9.87
N MET A 157 2.65 19.82 10.22
CA MET A 157 3.62 20.55 11.04
C MET A 157 3.72 19.98 12.46
N VAL A 158 2.62 19.52 13.04
CA VAL A 158 2.62 18.92 14.37
C VAL A 158 3.36 17.59 14.39
N VAL A 159 3.07 16.70 13.43
CA VAL A 159 3.76 15.39 13.38
C VAL A 159 5.20 15.51 12.86
N ALA A 160 5.50 16.61 12.15
CA ALA A 160 6.84 16.95 11.66
C ALA A 160 7.59 15.73 11.12
N PRO A 161 7.11 15.09 10.02
CA PRO A 161 7.70 13.86 9.49
C PRO A 161 9.15 14.07 9.05
N ASP A 162 9.95 13.02 9.24
CA ASP A 162 11.34 12.95 8.75
C ASP A 162 11.39 12.41 7.31
N VAL A 163 10.37 11.64 6.89
CA VAL A 163 10.24 11.07 5.53
C VAL A 163 8.79 11.12 5.07
N ILE A 164 8.58 11.45 3.79
CA ILE A 164 7.30 11.36 3.11
C ILE A 164 7.31 10.10 2.24
N LEU A 165 6.36 9.20 2.43
CA LEU A 165 6.19 7.98 1.64
C LEU A 165 5.00 8.14 0.70
N VAL A 166 5.19 7.96 -0.62
CA VAL A 166 4.12 8.14 -1.62
C VAL A 166 4.17 7.06 -2.71
N PRO A 167 3.03 6.68 -3.31
CA PRO A 167 3.03 5.94 -4.57
C PRO A 167 3.61 6.78 -5.70
N SER A 168 4.37 6.16 -6.62
CA SER A 168 5.05 6.87 -7.72
C SER A 168 4.08 7.65 -8.60
N THR A 169 2.94 7.04 -9.00
CA THR A 169 1.93 7.75 -9.81
C THR A 169 1.27 8.89 -9.02
N GLY A 170 1.18 8.76 -7.70
CA GLY A 170 0.72 9.84 -6.82
C GLY A 170 1.68 11.02 -6.85
N LEU A 171 2.99 10.77 -6.74
CA LEU A 171 4.03 11.78 -6.82
C LEU A 171 4.00 12.49 -8.18
N ASP A 172 3.93 11.73 -9.27
CA ASP A 172 3.84 12.27 -10.64
C ASP A 172 2.60 13.14 -10.84
N SER A 173 1.46 12.76 -10.24
CA SER A 173 0.19 13.46 -10.37
C SER A 173 0.19 14.88 -9.79
N VAL A 174 1.12 15.17 -8.90
CA VAL A 174 1.28 16.50 -8.29
C VAL A 174 2.47 17.29 -8.89
N GLY A 175 3.16 16.73 -9.88
CA GLY A 175 4.30 17.38 -10.53
C GLY A 175 5.66 16.98 -9.94
N GLY A 176 5.77 15.78 -9.39
CA GLY A 176 7.01 15.26 -8.82
C GLY A 176 7.36 15.87 -7.46
N PRO A 177 8.63 15.74 -7.02
CA PRO A 177 9.07 16.23 -5.72
C PRO A 177 8.81 17.73 -5.51
N ASP A 178 9.02 18.55 -6.53
CA ASP A 178 8.81 20.00 -6.46
C ASP A 178 7.32 20.33 -6.25
N GLY A 179 6.44 19.68 -7.00
CA GLY A 179 4.99 19.82 -6.83
C GLY A 179 4.49 19.31 -5.49
N LEU A 180 5.06 18.21 -4.98
CA LEU A 180 4.77 17.69 -3.65
C LEU A 180 5.03 18.74 -2.57
N MET A 181 6.12 19.51 -2.67
CA MET A 181 6.46 20.56 -1.70
C MET A 181 5.51 21.76 -1.74
N THR A 182 4.64 21.88 -2.75
CA THR A 182 3.58 22.92 -2.77
C THR A 182 2.36 22.54 -1.91
N ILE A 183 2.24 21.30 -1.48
CA ILE A 183 1.18 20.88 -0.56
C ILE A 183 1.40 21.56 0.78
N GLY A 184 0.35 22.23 1.29
CA GLY A 184 0.44 23.06 2.48
C GLY A 184 1.03 22.33 3.69
N GLY A 185 2.04 22.93 4.29
CA GLY A 185 2.74 22.40 5.47
C GLY A 185 3.92 21.48 5.17
N LEU A 186 3.96 20.77 4.02
CA LEU A 186 5.02 19.79 3.74
C LEU A 186 6.42 20.42 3.69
N SER A 187 6.59 21.52 2.97
CA SER A 187 7.88 22.22 2.86
C SER A 187 8.46 22.72 4.19
N GLN A 188 7.61 22.83 5.22
CA GLN A 188 7.96 23.31 6.56
C GLN A 188 8.32 22.16 7.52
N THR A 189 8.18 20.91 7.07
CA THR A 189 8.55 19.73 7.86
C THR A 189 10.04 19.39 7.68
N PRO A 190 10.63 18.59 8.58
CA PRO A 190 11.98 18.04 8.37
C PRO A 190 12.12 17.31 7.03
N ALA A 191 11.12 16.50 6.65
CA ALA A 191 11.10 15.82 5.36
C ALA A 191 11.13 16.79 4.18
N GLY A 192 10.38 17.90 4.25
CA GLY A 192 10.38 18.93 3.21
C GLY A 192 11.71 19.67 3.12
N ALA A 193 12.30 20.06 4.26
CA ALA A 193 13.58 20.75 4.32
C ALA A 193 14.74 19.93 3.72
N HIS A 194 14.70 18.61 3.87
CA HIS A 194 15.71 17.68 3.32
C HIS A 194 15.28 17.00 2.02
N GLN A 195 14.11 17.30 1.48
CA GLN A 195 13.51 16.61 0.33
C GLN A 195 13.49 15.08 0.49
N ALA A 196 13.27 14.61 1.72
CA ALA A 196 13.28 13.20 2.07
C ALA A 196 11.95 12.52 1.64
N VAL A 197 11.88 12.17 0.36
CA VAL A 197 10.72 11.54 -0.28
C VAL A 197 11.08 10.12 -0.70
N ALA A 198 10.41 9.14 -0.12
CA ALA A 198 10.42 7.75 -0.56
C ALA A 198 9.23 7.50 -1.49
N HIS A 199 9.47 6.98 -2.69
CA HIS A 199 8.39 6.61 -3.58
C HIS A 199 8.62 5.23 -4.18
N PHE A 200 7.53 4.48 -4.34
CA PHE A 200 7.55 3.13 -4.88
C PHE A 200 6.38 2.94 -5.84
N ASP A 201 6.50 1.97 -6.74
CA ASP A 201 5.41 1.56 -7.61
C ASP A 201 4.11 1.35 -6.81
N ASP A 202 2.98 1.83 -7.35
CA ASP A 202 1.69 1.83 -6.67
C ASP A 202 1.25 0.42 -6.23
N GLN A 203 1.38 -0.57 -7.13
CA GLN A 203 0.99 -1.93 -6.83
C GLN A 203 1.93 -2.56 -5.78
N TRP A 204 3.20 -2.19 -5.80
CA TRP A 204 4.16 -2.69 -4.84
C TRP A 204 3.91 -2.11 -3.44
N LEU A 205 3.69 -0.80 -3.35
CA LEU A 205 3.47 -0.10 -2.08
C LEU A 205 2.10 -0.41 -1.46
N LEU A 206 1.04 -0.40 -2.28
CA LEU A 206 -0.34 -0.48 -1.79
C LEU A 206 -0.93 -1.89 -1.86
N GLY A 207 -0.33 -2.77 -2.66
CA GLY A 207 -0.91 -4.09 -2.97
C GLY A 207 -0.75 -5.12 -1.86
N ASN A 208 0.17 -4.91 -0.92
CA ASN A 208 0.44 -5.84 0.17
C ASN A 208 0.57 -7.30 -0.33
N GLY A 209 1.40 -7.50 -1.35
CA GLY A 209 1.54 -8.75 -2.08
C GLY A 209 2.85 -9.50 -1.79
N PRO A 210 3.19 -10.52 -2.59
CA PRO A 210 4.34 -11.40 -2.35
C PRO A 210 5.70 -10.71 -2.29
N ARG A 211 5.81 -9.49 -2.81
CA ARG A 211 7.06 -8.72 -2.86
C ARG A 211 7.26 -7.79 -1.66
N VAL A 212 6.40 -7.87 -0.65
CA VAL A 212 6.41 -6.92 0.47
C VAL A 212 7.69 -7.00 1.30
N GLY A 213 8.32 -8.17 1.45
CA GLY A 213 9.61 -8.31 2.12
C GLY A 213 10.68 -7.40 1.50
N SER A 214 10.84 -7.44 0.17
CA SER A 214 11.77 -6.56 -0.52
C SER A 214 11.41 -5.06 -0.45
N LEU A 215 10.12 -4.73 -0.33
CA LEU A 215 9.69 -3.35 -0.08
C LEU A 215 10.14 -2.87 1.30
N ILE A 216 9.98 -3.70 2.34
CA ILE A 216 10.43 -3.40 3.70
C ILE A 216 11.94 -3.15 3.72
N GLU A 217 12.73 -4.01 3.06
CA GLU A 217 14.19 -3.83 2.95
C GLU A 217 14.56 -2.49 2.30
N GLN A 218 13.92 -2.14 1.19
CA GLN A 218 14.22 -0.88 0.50
C GLN A 218 13.78 0.34 1.30
N LEU A 219 12.61 0.28 1.95
CA LEU A 219 12.17 1.35 2.83
C LEU A 219 13.11 1.50 4.03
N ALA A 220 13.56 0.41 4.63
CA ALA A 220 14.52 0.45 5.73
C ALA A 220 15.83 1.15 5.35
N MET A 221 16.35 0.95 4.13
CA MET A 221 17.53 1.68 3.64
C MET A 221 17.28 3.19 3.54
N VAL A 222 16.11 3.61 3.04
CA VAL A 222 15.74 5.04 2.99
C VAL A 222 15.64 5.63 4.39
N LEU A 223 15.02 4.91 5.32
CA LEU A 223 14.88 5.36 6.71
C LEU A 223 16.23 5.46 7.43
N ASP A 224 17.17 4.56 7.12
CA ASP A 224 18.53 4.62 7.66
C ASP A 224 19.30 5.85 7.17
N GLU A 225 19.13 6.21 5.90
CA GLU A 225 19.71 7.44 5.34
C GLU A 225 19.10 8.70 5.99
N ALA A 226 17.78 8.75 6.15
CA ALA A 226 17.10 9.86 6.82
C ALA A 226 17.58 10.02 8.29
N ARG A 227 17.81 8.93 9.00
CA ARG A 227 18.37 8.92 10.36
C ARG A 227 19.75 9.54 10.39
N ARG A 228 20.66 9.11 9.51
CA ARG A 228 22.03 9.64 9.42
C ARG A 228 22.06 11.14 9.07
N THR A 229 21.12 11.59 8.24
CA THR A 229 20.98 13.01 7.89
C THR A 229 20.58 13.84 9.11
N LYS A 230 19.64 13.33 9.89
CA LYS A 230 19.17 13.99 11.13
C LYS A 230 20.25 14.09 12.20
N GLU A 231 21.13 13.08 12.34
CA GLU A 231 22.23 13.07 13.29
C GLU A 231 23.35 14.07 12.94
N ARG A 232 23.41 14.51 11.68
CA ARG A 232 24.44 15.47 11.19
C ARG A 232 23.96 16.91 11.19
N SER A 233 22.67 17.17 11.38
CA SER A 233 22.03 18.48 11.38
C SER A 233 21.95 19.07 12.78
#